data_570bf94d58e67bb4e50bfe32a2a34d3b
#
_entry.id   570bf94d58e67bb4e50bfe32a2a34d3b
#
_cell.length_a   1.000
_cell.length_b   1.000
_cell.length_c   1.000
_cell.angle_alpha   90.00
_cell.angle_beta   90.00
_cell.angle_gamma   90.00
#
_symmetry.space_group_name_H-M   'P 1'
#
loop_
_entity.id
_entity.type
_entity.pdbx_description
1 polymer ?
#
loop_
_entity_poly.entity_id
_entity_poly.type
_entity_poly.pdbx_seq_one_letter_code
_entity_poly.pdbx_strand_id
1 'polypeptide(L)'
;MNKYLLLLCLLVLFVSCESTKQETKLGLVAKNGMVVSARVEASKIGVEIMKKGGNAFDAMAATELALAVAYPYAGNIGGGGFMVYRTKNGDVGSLDYREKAPLAATRDMYLDENGDIITGKSTKGASAVGVPGTVAGVFAAHEKFGKLPMEDIIEPVIELAKRGVVVTKKQEKRLAYYKKAFLEVNKDTIPLARTWKKGDTIKYNSLANTLEIIKKEGRNGFYKGETAKKIAEFIQAEGGVITEEDLAKYEAKWRTPVIFEYDDLKIISMAPPSSGGVCLAQIMTSIESFDLDQFGHNSTKAMQVIIEAERRAYADRSYFLGDPDFIDIPVDTLISKEYNNARMSNFSFDEPTKSADIGYGNIEFMESNETTHYSIIDSQGNAVSVTTTINGGFGSKLYSEELGFFFNNEMDDFSSKPGTPNMFGLIGAKANEIAPEKRMLSSMTPTIVEKDGKLYMVVGTPGGSTIITSVLQTILNVHEFDMGMQEAVDQPRFHHQWLPDVVMIEPNQFDSIVKKELLDLGYTIDERNSRVIGKVNAILVQKDGTYEGGADKRGDDTAVGY
;
A
#
# COMPACT_ATOMS: atom_id res chain seq x y z
N MET A 1 -42.54 -24.30 54.80
CA MET A 1 -41.99 -23.03 54.30
C MET A 1 -40.64 -23.19 53.54
N ASN A 2 -40.04 -24.39 53.46
CA ASN A 2 -38.70 -24.58 52.86
C ASN A 2 -38.63 -25.20 51.44
N LYS A 3 -39.74 -25.65 50.87
CA LYS A 3 -39.71 -26.22 49.51
C LYS A 3 -39.89 -25.17 48.38
N TYR A 4 -40.54 -24.07 48.68
CA TYR A 4 -40.75 -22.98 47.68
C TYR A 4 -39.56 -22.03 47.60
N LEU A 5 -38.73 -21.96 48.66
CA LEU A 5 -37.51 -21.17 48.65
C LEU A 5 -36.41 -21.82 47.80
N LEU A 6 -36.38 -23.16 47.75
CA LEU A 6 -35.41 -23.90 46.92
C LEU A 6 -35.75 -23.84 45.44
N LEU A 7 -37.05 -23.75 45.09
CA LEU A 7 -37.51 -23.60 43.71
C LEU A 7 -37.24 -22.20 43.17
N LEU A 8 -37.29 -21.18 44.05
CA LEU A 8 -36.99 -19.80 43.67
C LEU A 8 -35.49 -19.58 43.42
N CYS A 9 -34.63 -20.27 44.16
CA CYS A 9 -33.16 -20.22 43.96
C CYS A 9 -32.72 -20.99 42.69
N LEU A 10 -33.45 -22.01 42.25
CA LEU A 10 -33.15 -22.71 41.01
C LEU A 10 -33.65 -21.97 39.75
N LEU A 11 -34.63 -21.08 39.87
CA LEU A 11 -35.10 -20.22 38.75
C LEU A 11 -34.20 -19.01 38.51
N VAL A 12 -33.36 -18.61 39.43
CA VAL A 12 -32.42 -17.47 39.30
C VAL A 12 -31.11 -17.89 38.62
N LEU A 13 -30.84 -19.21 38.50
CA LEU A 13 -29.61 -19.72 37.86
C LEU A 13 -29.73 -19.93 36.33
N PHE A 14 -30.88 -19.65 35.75
CA PHE A 14 -31.08 -19.60 34.29
C PHE A 14 -31.19 -18.18 33.73
N VAL A 15 -30.65 -17.18 34.41
CA VAL A 15 -30.27 -15.94 33.72
C VAL A 15 -29.07 -16.27 32.86
N SER A 16 -29.38 -16.77 31.70
CA SER A 16 -28.50 -16.91 30.57
C SER A 16 -27.62 -15.67 30.47
N CYS A 17 -26.34 -15.87 30.53
CA CYS A 17 -25.37 -14.92 29.99
C CYS A 17 -25.63 -14.89 28.47
N GLU A 18 -26.62 -14.16 28.01
CA GLU A 18 -26.64 -13.65 26.65
C GLU A 18 -25.38 -12.78 26.58
N SER A 19 -24.32 -13.33 26.00
CA SER A 19 -23.24 -12.51 25.48
C SER A 19 -23.93 -11.51 24.54
N THR A 20 -24.02 -10.26 24.96
CA THR A 20 -24.36 -9.18 24.06
C THR A 20 -23.35 -9.27 22.91
N LYS A 21 -23.76 -9.90 21.78
CA LYS A 21 -23.03 -9.75 20.54
C LYS A 21 -22.93 -8.25 20.34
N GLN A 22 -21.72 -7.72 20.48
CA GLN A 22 -21.44 -6.34 20.18
C GLN A 22 -21.91 -6.15 18.75
N GLU A 23 -22.86 -5.24 18.50
CA GLU A 23 -23.33 -4.97 17.16
C GLU A 23 -22.12 -4.67 16.28
N THR A 24 -21.83 -5.56 15.34
CA THR A 24 -20.74 -5.37 14.38
C THR A 24 -20.99 -4.07 13.64
N LYS A 25 -20.05 -3.15 13.72
CA LYS A 25 -20.13 -1.86 13.03
C LYS A 25 -19.97 -2.12 11.54
N LEU A 26 -21.08 -2.26 10.83
CA LEU A 26 -21.09 -2.40 9.39
C LEU A 26 -20.50 -1.16 8.72
N GLY A 27 -19.65 -1.37 7.71
CA GLY A 27 -19.19 -0.34 6.79
C GLY A 27 -20.32 0.17 5.88
N LEU A 28 -19.99 1.04 4.94
CA LEU A 28 -20.92 1.42 3.87
C LEU A 28 -21.27 0.17 3.06
N VAL A 29 -22.58 -0.09 2.87
CA VAL A 29 -23.07 -1.20 2.03
C VAL A 29 -23.61 -0.64 0.72
N ALA A 30 -23.28 -1.29 -0.41
CA ALA A 30 -23.77 -0.96 -1.75
C ALA A 30 -24.07 -2.20 -2.58
N LYS A 31 -24.88 -2.06 -3.66
CA LYS A 31 -25.35 -3.18 -4.49
C LYS A 31 -24.71 -3.26 -5.86
N ASN A 32 -24.43 -2.12 -6.47
CA ASN A 32 -24.06 -2.06 -7.90
C ASN A 32 -22.59 -1.74 -8.15
N GLY A 33 -21.90 -1.20 -7.17
CA GLY A 33 -20.48 -0.87 -7.30
C GLY A 33 -19.98 -0.05 -6.14
N MET A 34 -18.67 -0.12 -5.91
CA MET A 34 -18.03 0.56 -4.78
C MET A 34 -16.60 0.97 -5.12
N VAL A 35 -16.21 2.12 -4.61
CA VAL A 35 -14.83 2.61 -4.57
C VAL A 35 -14.47 2.97 -3.14
N VAL A 36 -13.38 2.43 -2.63
CA VAL A 36 -12.80 2.80 -1.33
C VAL A 36 -11.42 3.37 -1.58
N SER A 37 -11.17 4.61 -1.17
CA SER A 37 -9.89 5.30 -1.38
C SER A 37 -9.57 6.29 -0.26
N ALA A 38 -8.34 6.84 -0.28
CA ALA A 38 -7.86 7.80 0.72
C ALA A 38 -8.62 9.14 0.76
N ARG A 39 -9.52 9.40 -0.22
CA ARG A 39 -10.24 10.69 -0.30
C ARG A 39 -11.62 10.53 -0.93
N VAL A 40 -12.59 11.15 -0.28
CA VAL A 40 -13.99 11.14 -0.75
C VAL A 40 -14.15 11.69 -2.16
N GLU A 41 -13.36 12.67 -2.57
CA GLU A 41 -13.40 13.26 -3.91
C GLU A 41 -13.04 12.22 -4.97
N ALA A 42 -12.01 11.41 -4.74
CA ALA A 42 -11.57 10.37 -5.67
C ALA A 42 -12.56 9.21 -5.69
N SER A 43 -13.04 8.73 -4.53
CA SER A 43 -14.06 7.68 -4.47
C SER A 43 -15.36 8.09 -5.19
N LYS A 44 -15.80 9.33 -5.05
CA LYS A 44 -16.99 9.86 -5.75
C LYS A 44 -16.80 9.89 -7.26
N ILE A 45 -15.65 10.39 -7.74
CA ILE A 45 -15.38 10.45 -9.19
C ILE A 45 -15.37 9.03 -9.77
N GLY A 46 -14.70 8.06 -9.13
CA GLY A 46 -14.72 6.67 -9.59
C GLY A 46 -16.14 6.07 -9.66
N VAL A 47 -16.98 6.31 -8.66
CA VAL A 47 -18.39 5.89 -8.67
C VAL A 47 -19.19 6.60 -9.76
N GLU A 48 -18.98 7.90 -9.98
CA GLU A 48 -19.66 8.65 -11.05
C GLU A 48 -19.29 8.11 -12.45
N ILE A 49 -18.04 7.72 -12.67
CA ILE A 49 -17.62 7.06 -13.92
C ILE A 49 -18.36 5.73 -14.12
N MET A 50 -18.47 4.89 -13.08
CA MET A 50 -19.24 3.65 -13.18
C MET A 50 -20.72 3.91 -13.45
N LYS A 51 -21.34 4.91 -12.84
CA LYS A 51 -22.74 5.31 -13.09
C LYS A 51 -22.96 5.84 -14.51
N LYS A 52 -21.96 6.43 -15.15
CA LYS A 52 -22.01 6.85 -16.56
C LYS A 52 -21.88 5.67 -17.54
N GLY A 53 -21.73 4.44 -17.05
CA GLY A 53 -21.61 3.23 -17.87
C GLY A 53 -20.18 2.70 -18.02
N GLY A 54 -19.21 3.31 -17.37
CA GLY A 54 -17.86 2.80 -17.21
C GLY A 54 -17.80 1.52 -16.37
N ASN A 55 -16.68 0.84 -16.44
CA ASN A 55 -16.38 -0.35 -15.62
C ASN A 55 -15.37 -0.03 -14.52
N ALA A 56 -14.93 -1.06 -13.78
CA ALA A 56 -13.94 -0.90 -12.71
C ALA A 56 -12.60 -0.33 -13.19
N PHE A 57 -12.21 -0.56 -14.44
CA PHE A 57 -10.95 -0.06 -15.02
C PHE A 57 -11.05 1.41 -15.42
N ASP A 58 -12.20 1.86 -15.93
CA ASP A 58 -12.48 3.29 -16.16
C ASP A 58 -12.49 4.04 -14.82
N ALA A 59 -13.12 3.44 -13.80
CA ALA A 59 -13.15 3.99 -12.44
C ALA A 59 -11.74 4.02 -11.81
N MET A 60 -10.90 3.02 -12.09
CA MET A 60 -9.48 2.98 -11.70
C MET A 60 -8.74 4.19 -12.26
N ALA A 61 -8.83 4.42 -13.58
CA ALA A 61 -8.16 5.54 -14.23
C ALA A 61 -8.59 6.90 -13.65
N ALA A 62 -9.89 7.08 -13.42
CA ALA A 62 -10.44 8.30 -12.82
C ALA A 62 -10.00 8.48 -11.36
N THR A 63 -10.03 7.41 -10.56
CA THR A 63 -9.66 7.44 -9.12
C THR A 63 -8.17 7.73 -8.95
N GLU A 64 -7.30 7.10 -9.76
CA GLU A 64 -5.84 7.34 -9.77
C GLU A 64 -5.53 8.83 -10.00
N LEU A 65 -6.04 9.37 -11.10
CA LEU A 65 -5.82 10.78 -11.46
C LEU A 65 -6.48 11.75 -10.45
N ALA A 66 -7.64 11.39 -9.88
CA ALA A 66 -8.29 12.20 -8.85
C ALA A 66 -7.50 12.21 -7.51
N LEU A 67 -6.81 11.12 -7.17
CA LEU A 67 -5.91 11.08 -6.02
C LEU A 67 -4.68 11.98 -6.22
N ALA A 68 -4.19 12.14 -7.44
CA ALA A 68 -3.13 13.11 -7.74
C ALA A 68 -3.54 14.55 -7.38
N VAL A 69 -4.83 14.88 -7.49
CA VAL A 69 -5.40 16.17 -7.09
C VAL A 69 -5.75 16.21 -5.61
N ALA A 70 -6.50 15.21 -5.12
CA ALA A 70 -7.10 15.25 -3.79
C ALA A 70 -6.15 14.81 -2.67
N TYR A 71 -5.12 14.03 -3.01
CA TYR A 71 -4.18 13.45 -2.07
C TYR A 71 -2.72 13.49 -2.56
N PRO A 72 -2.18 14.67 -2.95
CA PRO A 72 -0.82 14.80 -3.50
C PRO A 72 0.29 14.41 -2.51
N TYR A 73 -0.09 13.97 -1.34
CA TYR A 73 0.77 13.40 -0.31
C TYR A 73 1.37 12.04 -0.71
N ALA A 74 0.61 11.26 -1.49
CA ALA A 74 1.01 9.93 -1.94
C ALA A 74 0.46 9.57 -3.34
N GLY A 75 -0.77 9.97 -3.71
CA GLY A 75 -1.28 9.88 -5.08
C GLY A 75 -0.71 10.99 -5.94
N ASN A 76 -0.20 10.68 -7.13
CA ASN A 76 0.42 11.68 -7.99
C ASN A 76 0.66 11.12 -9.41
N ILE A 77 0.76 12.01 -10.42
CA ILE A 77 1.18 11.61 -11.78
C ILE A 77 2.72 11.56 -11.93
N GLY A 78 3.47 12.06 -10.96
CA GLY A 78 4.94 11.99 -10.88
C GLY A 78 5.46 10.74 -10.16
N GLY A 79 4.62 9.73 -9.95
CA GLY A 79 4.90 8.49 -9.24
C GLY A 79 4.65 7.24 -10.07
N GLY A 80 4.34 6.13 -9.38
CA GLY A 80 4.03 4.85 -10.00
C GLY A 80 3.20 3.95 -9.09
N GLY A 81 3.07 2.68 -9.46
CA GLY A 81 2.24 1.76 -8.68
C GLY A 81 2.08 0.38 -9.27
N PHE A 82 1.19 -0.38 -8.66
CA PHE A 82 0.80 -1.73 -9.07
C PHE A 82 -0.71 -1.91 -9.01
N MET A 83 -1.24 -2.66 -9.98
CA MET A 83 -2.62 -3.09 -10.03
C MET A 83 -2.70 -4.61 -10.08
N VAL A 84 -3.56 -5.20 -9.26
CA VAL A 84 -4.07 -6.57 -9.41
C VAL A 84 -5.53 -6.49 -9.80
N TYR A 85 -5.96 -7.29 -10.75
CA TYR A 85 -7.33 -7.27 -11.25
C TYR A 85 -7.94 -8.67 -11.38
N ARG A 86 -9.27 -8.70 -11.31
CA ARG A 86 -10.11 -9.83 -11.65
C ARG A 86 -11.24 -9.36 -12.54
N THR A 87 -11.40 -9.97 -13.72
CA THR A 87 -12.55 -9.71 -14.60
C THR A 87 -13.79 -10.44 -14.10
N LYS A 88 -14.96 -10.02 -14.55
CA LYS A 88 -16.24 -10.71 -14.29
C LYS A 88 -16.25 -12.19 -14.70
N ASN A 89 -15.38 -12.58 -15.63
CA ASN A 89 -15.25 -13.95 -16.10
C ASN A 89 -14.31 -14.80 -15.26
N GLY A 90 -13.64 -14.21 -14.24
CA GLY A 90 -12.66 -14.88 -13.41
C GLY A 90 -11.23 -14.78 -13.91
N ASP A 91 -10.95 -14.09 -15.03
CA ASP A 91 -9.58 -13.86 -15.48
C ASP A 91 -8.86 -12.93 -14.50
N VAL A 92 -7.68 -13.29 -14.09
CA VAL A 92 -6.84 -12.52 -13.16
C VAL A 92 -5.52 -12.12 -13.79
N GLY A 93 -4.94 -11.03 -13.31
CA GLY A 93 -3.64 -10.57 -13.76
C GLY A 93 -3.14 -9.37 -12.97
N SER A 94 -1.97 -8.87 -13.32
CA SER A 94 -1.40 -7.69 -12.68
C SER A 94 -0.71 -6.77 -13.68
N LEU A 95 -0.65 -5.48 -13.34
CA LEU A 95 0.03 -4.44 -14.09
C LEU A 95 1.05 -3.75 -13.19
N ASP A 96 2.29 -3.73 -13.67
CA ASP A 96 3.43 -3.07 -13.05
C ASP A 96 3.71 -1.76 -13.78
N TYR A 97 3.41 -0.65 -13.12
CA TYR A 97 3.80 0.69 -13.54
C TYR A 97 4.67 1.39 -12.49
N ARG A 98 5.49 0.57 -11.77
CA ARG A 98 6.52 1.03 -10.83
C ARG A 98 7.51 1.94 -11.53
N GLU A 99 8.03 2.91 -10.84
CA GLU A 99 9.09 3.78 -11.31
C GLU A 99 10.34 2.98 -11.72
N LYS A 100 11.15 3.57 -12.59
CA LYS A 100 12.41 2.99 -13.04
C LYS A 100 13.59 3.89 -12.71
N ALA A 101 14.75 3.29 -12.48
CA ALA A 101 16.00 4.04 -12.45
C ALA A 101 16.26 4.68 -13.83
N PRO A 102 16.66 5.95 -13.88
CA PRO A 102 17.08 6.62 -15.12
C PRO A 102 18.24 5.90 -15.83
N LEU A 103 18.38 6.09 -17.15
CA LEU A 103 19.49 5.55 -17.95
C LEU A 103 20.87 5.95 -17.41
N ALA A 104 20.98 7.14 -16.83
CA ALA A 104 22.20 7.64 -16.23
C ALA A 104 22.44 7.17 -14.79
N ALA A 105 21.55 6.36 -14.21
CA ALA A 105 21.73 5.84 -12.86
C ALA A 105 22.93 4.90 -12.78
N THR A 106 23.68 4.98 -11.69
CA THR A 106 24.82 4.10 -11.41
C THR A 106 24.68 3.48 -10.03
N ARG A 107 25.30 2.31 -9.84
CA ARG A 107 25.24 1.57 -8.57
C ARG A 107 25.62 2.46 -7.36
N ASP A 108 26.67 3.26 -7.52
CA ASP A 108 27.29 4.01 -6.43
C ASP A 108 26.84 5.50 -6.40
N MET A 109 25.79 5.88 -7.15
CA MET A 109 25.38 7.29 -7.27
C MET A 109 25.00 7.98 -5.95
N TYR A 110 24.73 7.22 -4.90
CA TYR A 110 24.41 7.72 -3.56
C TYR A 110 25.54 7.56 -2.55
N LEU A 111 26.71 7.11 -2.99
CA LEU A 111 27.89 6.96 -2.15
C LEU A 111 28.85 8.14 -2.34
N ASP A 112 29.60 8.47 -1.30
CA ASP A 112 30.72 9.40 -1.35
C ASP A 112 32.01 8.69 -1.82
N GLU A 113 33.11 9.42 -1.87
CA GLU A 113 34.44 8.90 -2.27
C GLU A 113 34.99 7.81 -1.34
N ASN A 114 34.46 7.69 -0.11
CA ASN A 114 34.82 6.66 0.86
C ASN A 114 33.92 5.44 0.77
N GLY A 115 32.87 5.48 -0.07
CA GLY A 115 31.87 4.45 -0.21
C GLY A 115 30.80 4.50 0.90
N ASP A 116 30.63 5.64 1.57
CA ASP A 116 29.62 5.86 2.57
C ASP A 116 28.39 6.57 1.98
N ILE A 117 27.19 6.25 2.51
CA ILE A 117 25.92 6.82 2.02
C ILE A 117 25.89 8.34 2.26
N ILE A 118 25.63 9.10 1.19
CA ILE A 118 25.37 10.54 1.27
C ILE A 118 23.97 10.75 1.82
N THR A 119 23.86 11.12 3.09
CA THR A 119 22.59 11.28 3.80
C THR A 119 21.61 12.19 3.06
N GLY A 120 20.42 11.69 2.82
CA GLY A 120 19.31 12.44 2.21
C GLY A 120 19.34 12.54 0.70
N LYS A 121 20.41 12.12 0.00
CA LYS A 121 20.54 12.24 -1.45
C LYS A 121 19.56 11.34 -2.22
N SER A 122 19.22 10.17 -1.68
CA SER A 122 18.21 9.26 -2.22
C SER A 122 16.77 9.63 -1.84
N THR A 123 16.57 10.50 -0.85
CA THR A 123 15.23 10.77 -0.28
C THR A 123 14.66 12.14 -0.60
N LYS A 124 15.51 13.13 -0.97
CA LYS A 124 15.10 14.53 -1.21
C LYS A 124 15.67 15.10 -2.50
N GLY A 125 14.90 15.96 -3.17
CA GLY A 125 15.33 16.68 -4.37
C GLY A 125 15.39 15.80 -5.62
N ALA A 126 15.93 16.37 -6.70
CA ALA A 126 15.87 15.79 -8.04
C ALA A 126 16.67 14.48 -8.20
N SER A 127 17.76 14.32 -7.44
CA SER A 127 18.58 13.09 -7.49
C SER A 127 17.86 11.85 -6.99
N ALA A 128 16.78 12.01 -6.21
CA ALA A 128 15.98 10.93 -5.64
C ALA A 128 14.88 10.41 -6.58
N VAL A 129 14.67 11.08 -7.73
CA VAL A 129 13.52 10.84 -8.61
C VAL A 129 13.78 9.67 -9.54
N GLY A 130 12.89 8.67 -9.50
CA GLY A 130 12.76 7.63 -10.52
C GLY A 130 11.83 8.06 -11.66
N VAL A 131 11.99 7.47 -12.85
CA VAL A 131 11.15 7.76 -14.03
C VAL A 131 9.70 7.39 -13.73
N PRO A 132 8.74 8.34 -13.77
CA PRO A 132 7.36 8.12 -13.37
C PRO A 132 6.60 7.12 -14.26
N GLY A 133 5.73 6.32 -13.66
CA GLY A 133 4.96 5.28 -14.35
C GLY A 133 3.44 5.45 -14.35
N THR A 134 2.88 6.29 -13.47
CA THR A 134 1.43 6.37 -13.22
C THR A 134 0.62 6.59 -14.50
N VAL A 135 0.99 7.58 -15.33
CA VAL A 135 0.23 7.88 -16.55
C VAL A 135 0.27 6.69 -17.53
N ALA A 136 1.42 6.01 -17.67
CA ALA A 136 1.52 4.82 -18.52
C ALA A 136 0.64 3.67 -17.98
N GLY A 137 0.60 3.47 -16.67
CA GLY A 137 -0.27 2.46 -16.05
C GLY A 137 -1.76 2.72 -16.29
N VAL A 138 -2.19 3.97 -16.11
CA VAL A 138 -3.58 4.39 -16.37
C VAL A 138 -3.97 4.10 -17.82
N PHE A 139 -3.15 4.52 -18.78
CA PHE A 139 -3.46 4.28 -20.21
C PHE A 139 -3.38 2.80 -20.58
N ALA A 140 -2.41 2.04 -20.07
CA ALA A 140 -2.33 0.59 -20.32
C ALA A 140 -3.55 -0.18 -19.80
N ALA A 141 -4.03 0.14 -18.58
CA ALA A 141 -5.23 -0.47 -18.02
C ALA A 141 -6.48 -0.11 -18.83
N HIS A 142 -6.63 1.16 -19.21
CA HIS A 142 -7.76 1.64 -19.99
C HIS A 142 -7.75 1.08 -21.42
N GLU A 143 -6.62 1.05 -22.11
CA GLU A 143 -6.50 0.50 -23.46
C GLU A 143 -6.95 -0.97 -23.53
N LYS A 144 -6.64 -1.76 -22.50
CA LYS A 144 -6.97 -3.19 -22.45
C LYS A 144 -8.42 -3.45 -22.03
N PHE A 145 -8.96 -2.67 -21.11
CA PHE A 145 -10.22 -2.98 -20.43
C PHE A 145 -11.26 -1.86 -20.40
N GLY A 146 -10.87 -0.62 -20.72
CA GLY A 146 -11.74 0.55 -20.66
C GLY A 146 -12.94 0.47 -21.59
N LYS A 147 -14.01 1.14 -21.24
CA LYS A 147 -15.27 1.23 -22.00
C LYS A 147 -15.60 2.64 -22.43
N LEU A 148 -15.31 3.62 -21.57
CA LEU A 148 -15.60 5.02 -21.87
C LEU A 148 -14.41 5.67 -22.59
N PRO A 149 -14.63 6.73 -23.40
CA PRO A 149 -13.52 7.54 -23.89
C PRO A 149 -12.69 8.10 -22.73
N MET A 150 -11.37 8.11 -22.88
CA MET A 150 -10.47 8.63 -21.85
C MET A 150 -10.74 10.09 -21.51
N GLU A 151 -11.21 10.88 -22.47
CA GLU A 151 -11.61 12.27 -22.26
C GLU A 151 -12.76 12.42 -21.25
N ASP A 152 -13.74 11.51 -21.26
CA ASP A 152 -14.86 11.49 -20.31
C ASP A 152 -14.41 11.10 -18.90
N ILE A 153 -13.31 10.35 -18.79
CA ILE A 153 -12.70 9.90 -17.54
C ILE A 153 -11.84 11.00 -16.92
N ILE A 154 -11.06 11.73 -17.74
CA ILE A 154 -10.14 12.78 -17.26
C ILE A 154 -10.89 14.09 -16.94
N GLU A 155 -11.95 14.44 -17.68
CA GLU A 155 -12.66 15.72 -17.51
C GLU A 155 -13.09 16.01 -16.07
N PRO A 156 -13.78 15.10 -15.32
CA PRO A 156 -14.17 15.38 -13.95
C PRO A 156 -12.96 15.58 -12.99
N VAL A 157 -11.79 15.04 -13.33
CA VAL A 157 -10.56 15.26 -12.59
C VAL A 157 -10.01 16.66 -12.84
N ILE A 158 -10.03 17.12 -14.08
CA ILE A 158 -9.66 18.51 -14.45
C ILE A 158 -10.57 19.51 -13.73
N GLU A 159 -11.87 19.25 -13.71
CA GLU A 159 -12.84 20.07 -12.96
C GLU A 159 -12.51 20.09 -11.45
N LEU A 160 -12.16 18.92 -10.87
CA LEU A 160 -11.72 18.84 -9.47
C LEU A 160 -10.48 19.70 -9.22
N ALA A 161 -9.48 19.64 -10.09
CA ALA A 161 -8.25 20.43 -9.97
C ALA A 161 -8.53 21.95 -10.04
N LYS A 162 -9.41 22.38 -10.97
CA LYS A 162 -9.82 23.79 -11.14
C LYS A 162 -10.67 24.32 -9.97
N ARG A 163 -11.68 23.56 -9.51
CA ARG A 163 -12.53 23.96 -8.38
C ARG A 163 -11.77 23.89 -7.06
N GLY A 164 -10.82 22.95 -6.94
CA GLY A 164 -9.98 22.76 -5.78
C GLY A 164 -10.53 21.74 -4.77
N VAL A 165 -9.69 21.42 -3.79
CA VAL A 165 -9.94 20.44 -2.73
C VAL A 165 -9.95 21.14 -1.38
N VAL A 166 -10.93 20.80 -0.53
CA VAL A 166 -11.05 21.37 0.82
C VAL A 166 -10.04 20.69 1.75
N VAL A 167 -9.26 21.50 2.45
CA VAL A 167 -8.25 21.05 3.41
C VAL A 167 -8.92 20.42 4.63
N THR A 168 -8.62 19.15 4.90
CA THR A 168 -9.05 18.46 6.11
C THR A 168 -8.15 18.79 7.29
N LYS A 169 -8.56 18.41 8.51
CA LYS A 169 -7.70 18.60 9.70
C LYS A 169 -6.40 17.78 9.62
N LYS A 170 -6.46 16.59 9.00
CA LYS A 170 -5.27 15.74 8.79
C LYS A 170 -4.34 16.37 7.74
N GLN A 171 -4.89 16.91 6.64
CA GLN A 171 -4.10 17.64 5.65
C GLN A 171 -3.44 18.90 6.21
N GLU A 172 -4.17 19.70 7.03
CA GLU A 172 -3.59 20.86 7.72
C GLU A 172 -2.33 20.48 8.50
N LYS A 173 -2.41 19.40 9.30
CA LYS A 173 -1.27 18.89 10.08
C LYS A 173 -0.11 18.44 9.18
N ARG A 174 -0.41 17.69 8.11
CA ARG A 174 0.61 17.19 7.15
C ARG A 174 1.34 18.35 6.46
N LEU A 175 0.60 19.31 5.90
CA LEU A 175 1.19 20.46 5.22
C LEU A 175 2.07 21.28 6.17
N ALA A 176 1.63 21.46 7.43
CA ALA A 176 2.43 22.14 8.45
C ALA A 176 3.73 21.37 8.78
N TYR A 177 3.67 20.04 8.88
CA TYR A 177 4.82 19.18 9.15
C TYR A 177 5.86 19.23 8.01
N TYR A 178 5.41 19.12 6.75
CA TYR A 178 6.31 19.09 5.59
C TYR A 178 6.76 20.48 5.11
N LYS A 179 6.19 21.57 5.63
CA LYS A 179 6.49 22.95 5.19
C LYS A 179 7.98 23.26 5.16
N LYS A 180 8.73 22.84 6.20
CA LYS A 180 10.18 23.06 6.27
C LYS A 180 10.89 22.34 5.13
N ALA A 181 10.56 21.07 4.90
CA ALA A 181 11.16 20.27 3.82
C ALA A 181 10.84 20.83 2.42
N PHE A 182 9.64 21.37 2.21
CA PHE A 182 9.32 22.06 0.95
C PHE A 182 10.21 23.28 0.71
N LEU A 183 10.45 24.09 1.74
CA LEU A 183 11.29 25.28 1.64
C LEU A 183 12.80 24.95 1.54
N GLU A 184 13.21 23.78 2.00
CA GLU A 184 14.60 23.29 1.86
C GLU A 184 14.90 22.79 0.44
N VAL A 185 13.91 22.14 -0.20
CA VAL A 185 14.14 21.46 -1.49
C VAL A 185 13.86 22.40 -2.68
N ASN A 186 12.81 23.24 -2.60
CA ASN A 186 12.44 24.10 -3.71
C ASN A 186 13.08 25.48 -3.54
N LYS A 187 13.68 26.02 -4.61
CA LYS A 187 14.29 27.36 -4.64
C LYS A 187 13.31 28.48 -4.34
N ASP A 188 12.07 28.29 -4.78
CA ASP A 188 10.98 29.22 -4.60
C ASP A 188 9.91 28.65 -3.66
N THR A 189 9.07 29.55 -3.11
CA THR A 189 7.96 29.14 -2.27
C THR A 189 6.85 28.52 -3.09
N ILE A 190 6.65 27.19 -2.96
CA ILE A 190 5.56 26.48 -3.64
C ILE A 190 4.19 26.73 -2.97
N PRO A 191 3.07 26.60 -3.69
CA PRO A 191 1.73 26.84 -3.14
C PRO A 191 1.41 26.04 -1.87
N LEU A 192 1.88 24.78 -1.79
CA LEU A 192 1.64 23.91 -0.64
C LEU A 192 2.47 24.27 0.59
N ALA A 193 3.55 25.06 0.46
CA ALA A 193 4.34 25.57 1.57
C ALA A 193 3.68 26.75 2.33
N ARG A 194 2.55 27.28 1.84
CA ARG A 194 1.76 28.29 2.55
C ARG A 194 1.18 27.73 3.84
N THR A 195 0.68 28.61 4.71
CA THR A 195 -0.05 28.16 5.90
C THR A 195 -1.50 27.89 5.52
N TRP A 196 -1.88 26.64 5.58
CA TRP A 196 -3.22 26.15 5.26
C TRP A 196 -3.97 25.78 6.54
N LYS A 197 -5.29 26.01 6.57
CA LYS A 197 -6.20 25.65 7.66
C LYS A 197 -7.30 24.73 7.17
N LYS A 198 -7.86 23.92 8.08
CA LYS A 198 -9.08 23.15 7.80
C LYS A 198 -10.16 24.08 7.26
N GLY A 199 -10.74 23.72 6.11
CA GLY A 199 -11.79 24.49 5.42
C GLY A 199 -11.27 25.36 4.28
N ASP A 200 -9.97 25.66 4.22
CA ASP A 200 -9.38 26.33 3.06
C ASP A 200 -9.51 25.44 1.80
N THR A 201 -9.45 26.07 0.63
CA THR A 201 -9.49 25.35 -0.65
C THR A 201 -8.19 25.51 -1.41
N ILE A 202 -7.53 24.41 -1.74
CA ILE A 202 -6.33 24.40 -2.59
C ILE A 202 -6.75 24.09 -4.02
N LYS A 203 -6.42 24.96 -4.96
CA LYS A 203 -6.63 24.80 -6.40
C LYS A 203 -5.32 24.37 -7.07
N TYR A 204 -5.41 23.47 -8.05
CA TYR A 204 -4.27 22.91 -8.76
C TYR A 204 -4.34 23.26 -10.26
N ASN A 205 -4.34 24.56 -10.58
CA ASN A 205 -4.54 25.02 -11.97
C ASN A 205 -3.44 24.53 -12.92
N SER A 206 -2.18 24.51 -12.50
CA SER A 206 -1.08 23.98 -13.34
C SER A 206 -1.27 22.50 -13.61
N LEU A 207 -1.65 21.71 -12.60
CA LEU A 207 -1.98 20.29 -12.80
C LEU A 207 -3.18 20.10 -13.73
N ALA A 208 -4.21 20.96 -13.63
CA ALA A 208 -5.33 20.95 -14.57
C ALA A 208 -4.85 21.15 -16.02
N ASN A 209 -3.91 22.09 -16.24
CA ASN A 209 -3.33 22.31 -17.58
C ASN A 209 -2.55 21.09 -18.08
N THR A 210 -1.76 20.44 -17.22
CA THR A 210 -1.05 19.19 -17.56
C THR A 210 -2.04 18.08 -17.91
N LEU A 211 -3.13 17.94 -17.15
CA LEU A 211 -4.19 16.96 -17.42
C LEU A 211 -4.95 17.26 -18.73
N GLU A 212 -5.14 18.54 -19.10
CA GLU A 212 -5.71 18.92 -20.41
C GLU A 212 -4.82 18.45 -21.59
N ILE A 213 -3.50 18.55 -21.44
CA ILE A 213 -2.56 18.03 -22.44
C ILE A 213 -2.66 16.51 -22.52
N ILE A 214 -2.66 15.82 -21.38
CA ILE A 214 -2.81 14.37 -21.31
C ILE A 214 -4.16 13.93 -21.91
N LYS A 215 -5.25 14.63 -21.62
CA LYS A 215 -6.57 14.37 -22.21
C LYS A 215 -6.54 14.44 -23.73
N LYS A 216 -5.88 15.46 -24.28
CA LYS A 216 -5.81 15.72 -25.73
C LYS A 216 -4.85 14.79 -26.47
N GLU A 217 -3.70 14.49 -25.89
CA GLU A 217 -2.59 13.82 -26.58
C GLU A 217 -2.37 12.38 -26.06
N GLY A 218 -3.21 11.92 -25.12
CA GLY A 218 -3.12 10.61 -24.53
C GLY A 218 -1.82 10.44 -23.72
N ARG A 219 -1.32 9.20 -23.65
CA ARG A 219 -0.06 8.86 -22.98
C ARG A 219 1.11 9.74 -23.45
N ASN A 220 1.15 10.08 -24.74
CA ASN A 220 2.23 10.89 -25.29
C ASN A 220 2.23 12.33 -24.74
N GLY A 221 1.08 12.86 -24.32
CA GLY A 221 0.98 14.15 -23.65
C GLY A 221 1.75 14.26 -22.32
N PHE A 222 2.25 13.14 -21.78
CA PHE A 222 3.13 13.11 -20.61
C PHE A 222 4.56 12.69 -20.97
N TYR A 223 4.72 11.63 -21.79
CA TYR A 223 6.01 10.98 -22.02
C TYR A 223 6.76 11.52 -23.25
N LYS A 224 6.15 12.38 -24.06
CA LYS A 224 6.77 12.99 -25.25
C LYS A 224 6.39 14.47 -25.37
N GLY A 225 7.03 15.17 -26.29
CA GLY A 225 6.73 16.55 -26.60
C GLY A 225 7.02 17.52 -25.44
N GLU A 226 6.20 18.58 -25.35
CA GLU A 226 6.47 19.71 -24.47
C GLU A 226 6.47 19.34 -22.97
N THR A 227 5.58 18.46 -22.52
CA THR A 227 5.53 18.04 -21.11
C THR A 227 6.78 17.25 -20.73
N ALA A 228 7.19 16.28 -21.55
CA ALA A 228 8.39 15.49 -21.29
C ALA A 228 9.65 16.36 -21.25
N LYS A 229 9.76 17.31 -22.20
CA LYS A 229 10.84 18.29 -22.23
C LYS A 229 10.90 19.11 -20.95
N LYS A 230 9.77 19.68 -20.50
CA LYS A 230 9.69 20.44 -19.26
C LYS A 230 10.03 19.61 -18.01
N ILE A 231 9.61 18.35 -17.96
CA ILE A 231 10.00 17.44 -16.88
C ILE A 231 11.52 17.26 -16.85
N ALA A 232 12.13 16.92 -18.00
CA ALA A 232 13.56 16.67 -18.10
C ALA A 232 14.36 17.94 -17.77
N GLU A 233 14.04 19.08 -18.37
CA GLU A 233 14.70 20.37 -18.12
C GLU A 233 14.61 20.77 -16.63
N PHE A 234 13.43 20.64 -16.02
CA PHE A 234 13.22 20.97 -14.61
C PHE A 234 14.07 20.06 -13.70
N ILE A 235 13.99 18.72 -13.88
CA ILE A 235 14.74 17.78 -13.04
C ILE A 235 16.25 17.99 -13.19
N GLN A 236 16.75 18.23 -14.42
CA GLN A 236 18.19 18.48 -14.64
C GLN A 236 18.64 19.82 -14.06
N ALA A 237 17.84 20.88 -14.15
CA ALA A 237 18.12 22.16 -13.53
C ALA A 237 18.20 22.08 -11.98
N GLU A 238 17.52 21.12 -11.38
CA GLU A 238 17.58 20.86 -9.93
C GLU A 238 18.62 19.77 -9.56
N GLY A 239 19.46 19.33 -10.51
CA GLY A 239 20.58 18.42 -10.27
C GLY A 239 20.23 16.93 -10.35
N GLY A 240 19.08 16.58 -10.93
CA GLY A 240 18.71 15.19 -11.26
C GLY A 240 19.21 14.77 -12.65
N VAL A 241 18.91 13.54 -13.04
CA VAL A 241 19.52 12.92 -14.24
C VAL A 241 18.50 12.39 -15.24
N ILE A 242 17.19 12.58 -15.02
CA ILE A 242 16.14 12.13 -15.94
C ILE A 242 16.20 12.96 -17.23
N THR A 243 16.10 12.29 -18.36
CA THR A 243 16.11 12.84 -19.71
C THR A 243 14.76 12.61 -20.42
N GLU A 244 14.54 13.28 -21.56
CA GLU A 244 13.39 12.99 -22.43
C GLU A 244 13.42 11.53 -22.95
N GLU A 245 14.61 10.95 -23.14
CA GLU A 245 14.77 9.55 -23.56
C GLU A 245 14.27 8.58 -22.48
N ASP A 246 14.56 8.84 -21.19
CA ASP A 246 14.04 8.07 -20.06
C ASP A 246 12.52 8.02 -20.06
N LEU A 247 11.89 9.18 -20.27
CA LEU A 247 10.43 9.31 -20.33
C LEU A 247 9.87 8.59 -21.56
N ALA A 248 10.44 8.80 -22.74
CA ALA A 248 9.96 8.20 -23.99
C ALA A 248 10.04 6.67 -24.01
N LYS A 249 11.03 6.09 -23.31
CA LYS A 249 11.23 4.63 -23.17
C LYS A 249 10.41 3.99 -22.05
N TYR A 250 9.76 4.77 -21.20
CA TYR A 250 9.01 4.18 -20.09
C TYR A 250 7.79 3.41 -20.63
N GLU A 251 7.60 2.17 -20.15
CA GLU A 251 6.45 1.33 -20.42
C GLU A 251 5.98 0.62 -19.16
N ALA A 252 4.67 0.56 -18.95
CA ALA A 252 4.06 -0.31 -17.96
C ALA A 252 4.12 -1.77 -18.43
N LYS A 253 4.27 -2.72 -17.49
CA LYS A 253 4.41 -4.15 -17.82
C LYS A 253 3.25 -4.96 -17.25
N TRP A 254 2.61 -5.77 -18.10
CA TRP A 254 1.71 -6.82 -17.64
C TRP A 254 2.54 -7.97 -17.06
N ARG A 255 2.16 -8.41 -15.83
CA ARG A 255 2.85 -9.48 -15.11
C ARG A 255 1.85 -10.56 -14.69
N THR A 256 2.35 -11.78 -14.51
CA THR A 256 1.59 -12.85 -13.85
C THR A 256 1.59 -12.58 -12.35
N PRO A 257 0.44 -12.48 -11.68
CA PRO A 257 0.40 -12.28 -10.24
C PRO A 257 0.91 -13.52 -9.49
N VAL A 258 1.30 -13.34 -8.22
CA VAL A 258 1.46 -14.45 -7.28
C VAL A 258 0.08 -14.97 -6.89
N ILE A 259 -0.14 -16.27 -7.07
CA ILE A 259 -1.41 -16.94 -6.73
C ILE A 259 -1.09 -18.09 -5.78
N PHE A 260 -1.78 -18.15 -4.65
CA PHE A 260 -1.64 -19.22 -3.67
C PHE A 260 -2.96 -19.47 -2.94
N GLU A 261 -3.04 -20.59 -2.24
CA GLU A 261 -4.20 -20.99 -1.46
C GLU A 261 -3.89 -20.87 0.04
N TYR A 262 -4.88 -20.54 0.81
CA TYR A 262 -4.88 -20.53 2.27
C TYR A 262 -6.27 -20.98 2.73
N ASP A 263 -6.35 -22.16 3.35
CA ASP A 263 -7.62 -22.82 3.66
C ASP A 263 -8.54 -22.90 2.42
N ASP A 264 -9.74 -22.33 2.47
CA ASP A 264 -10.68 -22.26 1.34
C ASP A 264 -10.58 -20.98 0.51
N LEU A 265 -9.56 -20.15 0.76
CA LEU A 265 -9.28 -18.92 0.03
C LEU A 265 -8.26 -19.13 -1.08
N LYS A 266 -8.52 -18.53 -2.25
CA LYS A 266 -7.51 -18.33 -3.29
C LYS A 266 -7.10 -16.87 -3.31
N ILE A 267 -5.83 -16.60 -3.10
CA ILE A 267 -5.28 -15.25 -2.96
C ILE A 267 -4.47 -14.89 -4.20
N ILE A 268 -4.79 -13.74 -4.78
CA ILE A 268 -4.14 -13.19 -5.98
C ILE A 268 -3.49 -11.86 -5.57
N SER A 269 -2.17 -11.80 -5.58
CA SER A 269 -1.42 -10.64 -5.11
C SER A 269 -0.28 -10.25 -6.05
N MET A 270 0.35 -9.11 -5.81
CA MET A 270 1.36 -8.57 -6.72
C MET A 270 2.66 -9.38 -6.70
N ALA A 271 3.14 -9.71 -7.89
CA ALA A 271 4.43 -10.34 -8.12
C ALA A 271 5.60 -9.36 -8.06
N PRO A 272 6.87 -9.82 -8.00
CA PRO A 272 8.04 -8.96 -8.16
C PRO A 272 7.96 -8.07 -9.42
N PRO A 273 8.42 -6.80 -9.37
CA PRO A 273 9.31 -6.23 -8.35
C PRO A 273 8.62 -5.82 -7.04
N SER A 274 7.38 -6.22 -6.78
CA SER A 274 6.85 -6.18 -5.42
C SER A 274 7.17 -7.46 -4.65
N SER A 275 7.60 -7.32 -3.41
CA SER A 275 7.73 -8.42 -2.47
C SER A 275 6.37 -8.86 -1.89
N GLY A 276 5.34 -8.02 -2.09
CA GLY A 276 4.06 -8.14 -1.39
C GLY A 276 3.42 -9.52 -1.50
N GLY A 277 3.21 -10.00 -2.72
CA GLY A 277 2.56 -11.30 -2.93
C GLY A 277 3.41 -12.48 -2.44
N VAL A 278 4.74 -12.43 -2.63
CA VAL A 278 5.64 -13.50 -2.17
C VAL A 278 5.66 -13.58 -0.65
N CYS A 279 5.88 -12.46 0.05
CA CYS A 279 5.91 -12.46 1.52
C CYS A 279 4.55 -12.79 2.12
N LEU A 280 3.44 -12.30 1.53
CA LEU A 280 2.10 -12.64 1.98
C LEU A 280 1.87 -14.16 1.89
N ALA A 281 2.25 -14.79 0.76
CA ALA A 281 2.17 -16.23 0.57
C ALA A 281 3.03 -16.99 1.58
N GLN A 282 4.28 -16.56 1.81
CA GLN A 282 5.17 -17.19 2.79
C GLN A 282 4.59 -17.15 4.19
N ILE A 283 4.08 -15.98 4.63
CA ILE A 283 3.51 -15.83 5.97
C ILE A 283 2.26 -16.70 6.11
N MET A 284 1.30 -16.59 5.18
CA MET A 284 0.06 -17.34 5.25
C MET A 284 0.29 -18.86 5.19
N THR A 285 1.17 -19.32 4.30
CA THR A 285 1.55 -20.73 4.26
C THR A 285 2.23 -21.21 5.54
N SER A 286 3.04 -20.37 6.18
CA SER A 286 3.71 -20.69 7.44
C SER A 286 2.75 -20.83 8.62
N ILE A 287 1.66 -20.09 8.62
CA ILE A 287 0.69 -20.07 9.73
C ILE A 287 -0.49 -21.03 9.53
N GLU A 288 -0.71 -21.56 8.33
CA GLU A 288 -1.87 -22.38 7.95
C GLU A 288 -2.07 -23.63 8.83
N SER A 289 -1.01 -24.17 9.42
CA SER A 289 -1.11 -25.35 10.31
C SER A 289 -1.50 -25.03 11.75
N PHE A 290 -1.71 -23.76 12.09
CA PHE A 290 -2.07 -23.33 13.45
C PHE A 290 -3.53 -22.87 13.49
N ASP A 291 -4.27 -23.34 14.50
CA ASP A 291 -5.68 -22.96 14.72
C ASP A 291 -5.78 -21.55 15.32
N LEU A 292 -5.65 -20.51 14.48
CA LEU A 292 -5.62 -19.12 14.92
C LEU A 292 -6.94 -18.68 15.56
N ASP A 293 -8.07 -19.18 15.07
CA ASP A 293 -9.41 -18.94 15.62
C ASP A 293 -9.52 -19.41 17.09
N GLN A 294 -8.93 -20.58 17.41
CA GLN A 294 -8.89 -21.12 18.77
C GLN A 294 -7.94 -20.36 19.69
N PHE A 295 -6.87 -19.78 19.14
CA PHE A 295 -5.98 -18.92 19.94
C PHE A 295 -6.65 -17.59 20.29
N GLY A 296 -7.56 -17.12 19.44
CA GLY A 296 -8.27 -15.86 19.57
C GLY A 296 -7.53 -14.66 18.99
N HIS A 297 -8.30 -13.70 18.50
CA HIS A 297 -7.81 -12.49 17.85
C HIS A 297 -6.83 -11.71 18.75
N ASN A 298 -5.64 -11.41 18.21
CA ASN A 298 -4.57 -10.68 18.89
C ASN A 298 -4.17 -11.25 20.26
N SER A 299 -4.41 -12.53 20.52
CA SER A 299 -3.88 -13.23 21.71
C SER A 299 -2.36 -13.39 21.61
N THR A 300 -1.71 -13.65 22.73
CA THR A 300 -0.26 -13.90 22.79
C THR A 300 0.16 -15.00 21.81
N LYS A 301 -0.55 -16.14 21.78
CA LYS A 301 -0.22 -17.25 20.88
C LYS A 301 -0.42 -16.92 19.41
N ALA A 302 -1.53 -16.29 19.05
CA ALA A 302 -1.78 -15.87 17.67
C ALA A 302 -0.70 -14.87 17.20
N MET A 303 -0.35 -13.90 18.05
CA MET A 303 0.71 -12.95 17.73
C MET A 303 2.08 -13.62 17.60
N GLN A 304 2.45 -14.58 18.48
CA GLN A 304 3.71 -15.32 18.37
C GLN A 304 3.85 -16.00 17.00
N VAL A 305 2.84 -16.77 16.59
CA VAL A 305 2.85 -17.50 15.31
C VAL A 305 3.02 -16.54 14.12
N ILE A 306 2.26 -15.45 14.10
CA ILE A 306 2.29 -14.46 13.01
C ILE A 306 3.64 -13.72 13.00
N ILE A 307 4.13 -13.24 14.13
CA ILE A 307 5.41 -12.54 14.25
C ILE A 307 6.58 -13.42 13.76
N GLU A 308 6.58 -14.69 14.12
CA GLU A 308 7.63 -15.62 13.72
C GLU A 308 7.60 -15.94 12.21
N ALA A 309 6.42 -16.01 11.60
CA ALA A 309 6.27 -16.14 10.16
C ALA A 309 6.70 -14.85 9.43
N GLU A 310 6.29 -13.67 9.92
CA GLU A 310 6.74 -12.37 9.42
C GLU A 310 8.26 -12.25 9.44
N ARG A 311 8.90 -12.58 10.55
CA ARG A 311 10.37 -12.58 10.73
C ARG A 311 11.08 -13.33 9.59
N ARG A 312 10.62 -14.53 9.27
CA ARG A 312 11.22 -15.40 8.24
C ARG A 312 10.98 -14.89 6.83
N ALA A 313 9.76 -14.45 6.53
CA ALA A 313 9.41 -13.91 5.22
C ALA A 313 10.20 -12.62 4.89
N TYR A 314 10.38 -11.73 5.87
CA TYR A 314 11.18 -10.51 5.67
C TYR A 314 12.70 -10.77 5.58
N ALA A 315 13.21 -11.83 6.24
CA ALA A 315 14.59 -12.26 6.03
C ALA A 315 14.81 -12.73 4.58
N ASP A 316 13.92 -13.57 4.06
CA ASP A 316 13.98 -14.04 2.68
C ASP A 316 13.79 -12.89 1.66
N ARG A 317 12.87 -11.96 1.95
CA ARG A 317 12.67 -10.73 1.16
C ARG A 317 13.96 -9.98 0.92
N SER A 318 14.72 -9.77 1.98
CA SER A 318 15.95 -8.96 1.95
C SER A 318 17.01 -9.53 1.02
N TYR A 319 17.04 -10.84 0.84
CA TYR A 319 18.06 -11.56 0.10
C TYR A 319 17.66 -11.90 -1.33
N PHE A 320 16.44 -12.42 -1.53
CA PHE A 320 16.02 -13.00 -2.81
C PHE A 320 15.30 -12.02 -3.74
N LEU A 321 14.65 -10.95 -3.21
CA LEU A 321 13.71 -10.18 -4.00
C LEU A 321 14.30 -8.90 -4.60
N GLY A 322 13.85 -8.60 -5.83
CA GLY A 322 14.25 -7.46 -6.64
C GLY A 322 13.45 -7.43 -7.95
N ASP A 323 13.99 -6.78 -8.98
CA ASP A 323 13.36 -6.73 -10.30
C ASP A 323 13.60 -8.04 -11.07
N PRO A 324 12.52 -8.79 -11.43
CA PRO A 324 12.63 -10.06 -12.13
C PRO A 324 13.13 -9.92 -13.58
N ASP A 325 13.16 -8.70 -14.13
CA ASP A 325 13.76 -8.45 -15.44
C ASP A 325 15.29 -8.40 -15.39
N PHE A 326 15.88 -8.36 -14.17
CA PHE A 326 17.34 -8.25 -13.95
C PHE A 326 17.93 -9.41 -13.17
N ILE A 327 17.11 -10.16 -12.42
CA ILE A 327 17.55 -11.29 -11.60
C ILE A 327 16.54 -12.43 -11.65
N ASP A 328 17.01 -13.67 -11.49
CA ASP A 328 16.16 -14.83 -11.30
C ASP A 328 15.70 -14.90 -9.83
N ILE A 329 14.40 -14.92 -9.61
CA ILE A 329 13.79 -15.01 -8.29
C ILE A 329 13.08 -16.37 -8.18
N PRO A 330 13.43 -17.21 -7.18
CA PRO A 330 12.83 -18.53 -7.02
C PRO A 330 11.44 -18.48 -6.39
N VAL A 331 10.49 -17.79 -7.03
CA VAL A 331 9.15 -17.52 -6.48
C VAL A 331 8.45 -18.81 -6.07
N ASP A 332 8.41 -19.82 -6.94
CA ASP A 332 7.72 -21.10 -6.69
C ASP A 332 8.26 -21.82 -5.45
N THR A 333 9.58 -21.74 -5.21
CA THR A 333 10.19 -22.29 -3.99
C THR A 333 9.79 -21.50 -2.77
N LEU A 334 9.92 -20.16 -2.83
CA LEU A 334 9.64 -19.27 -1.70
C LEU A 334 8.20 -19.39 -1.20
N ILE A 335 7.22 -19.61 -2.10
CA ILE A 335 5.80 -19.72 -1.72
C ILE A 335 5.38 -21.17 -1.44
N SER A 336 6.26 -22.18 -1.59
CA SER A 336 5.90 -23.59 -1.39
C SER A 336 5.66 -23.93 0.08
N LYS A 337 4.69 -24.81 0.34
CA LYS A 337 4.39 -25.31 1.71
C LYS A 337 5.59 -26.02 2.33
N GLU A 338 6.33 -26.79 1.53
CA GLU A 338 7.52 -27.51 2.00
C GLU A 338 8.59 -26.56 2.52
N TYR A 339 8.91 -25.52 1.76
CA TYR A 339 9.89 -24.50 2.15
C TYR A 339 9.46 -23.77 3.42
N ASN A 340 8.24 -23.27 3.47
CA ASN A 340 7.75 -22.47 4.58
C ASN A 340 7.59 -23.28 5.87
N ASN A 341 7.14 -24.54 5.79
CA ASN A 341 7.11 -25.46 6.93
C ASN A 341 8.54 -25.75 7.45
N ALA A 342 9.51 -25.95 6.56
CA ALA A 342 10.90 -26.10 6.96
C ALA A 342 11.46 -24.84 7.64
N ARG A 343 11.10 -23.66 7.15
CA ARG A 343 11.46 -22.36 7.78
C ARG A 343 10.88 -22.22 9.18
N MET A 344 9.69 -22.75 9.45
CA MET A 344 9.04 -22.71 10.78
C MET A 344 9.47 -23.83 11.72
N SER A 345 10.31 -24.78 11.29
CA SER A 345 10.66 -25.98 12.08
C SER A 345 11.31 -25.72 13.43
N ASN A 346 11.93 -24.56 13.62
CA ASN A 346 12.54 -24.12 14.89
C ASN A 346 11.65 -23.18 15.71
N PHE A 347 10.39 -22.98 15.32
CA PHE A 347 9.43 -22.18 16.08
C PHE A 347 9.13 -22.82 17.44
N SER A 348 9.06 -21.99 18.49
CA SER A 348 8.64 -22.39 19.83
C SER A 348 7.68 -21.36 20.43
N PHE A 349 6.71 -21.85 21.23
CA PHE A 349 5.88 -20.96 22.05
C PHE A 349 6.57 -20.50 23.33
N ASP A 350 7.71 -21.09 23.69
CA ASP A 350 8.39 -20.82 24.96
C ASP A 350 9.33 -19.59 24.87
N GLU A 351 9.87 -19.33 23.67
CA GLU A 351 10.79 -18.21 23.45
C GLU A 351 10.78 -17.75 21.97
N PRO A 352 11.05 -16.46 21.68
CA PRO A 352 11.16 -15.97 20.31
C PRO A 352 12.44 -16.47 19.62
N THR A 353 12.36 -16.73 18.32
CA THR A 353 13.55 -16.94 17.52
C THR A 353 14.28 -15.59 17.33
N LYS A 354 15.58 -15.53 17.62
CA LYS A 354 16.37 -14.31 17.38
C LYS A 354 16.54 -14.04 15.90
N SER A 355 16.31 -12.84 15.44
CA SER A 355 16.49 -12.46 14.03
C SER A 355 17.90 -12.73 13.52
N ALA A 356 18.92 -12.62 14.37
CA ALA A 356 20.31 -12.95 14.04
C ALA A 356 20.53 -14.43 13.67
N ASP A 357 19.72 -15.33 14.22
CA ASP A 357 19.83 -16.78 13.99
C ASP A 357 19.11 -17.22 12.70
N ILE A 358 18.27 -16.34 12.12
CA ILE A 358 17.53 -16.61 10.87
C ILE A 358 18.34 -16.21 9.62
N GLY A 359 19.47 -15.52 9.81
CA GLY A 359 20.42 -15.18 8.75
C GLY A 359 20.10 -13.89 7.97
N TYR A 360 21.14 -13.19 7.65
CA TYR A 360 21.40 -11.93 6.94
C TYR A 360 21.22 -10.62 7.70
N GLY A 361 22.34 -9.98 8.02
CA GLY A 361 22.55 -8.55 8.21
C GLY A 361 22.36 -7.98 9.62
N ASN A 362 23.35 -7.20 10.03
CA ASN A 362 23.38 -6.50 11.33
C ASN A 362 23.30 -5.00 11.04
N ILE A 363 22.21 -4.27 11.39
CA ILE A 363 22.17 -2.78 11.22
C ILE A 363 21.09 -2.08 12.07
N GLU A 364 21.39 -0.82 12.48
CA GLU A 364 20.58 0.14 13.24
C GLU A 364 19.65 1.00 12.35
N PHE A 365 18.59 1.56 12.92
CA PHE A 365 17.30 1.92 12.34
C PHE A 365 16.89 3.40 12.36
N MET A 366 16.16 3.89 11.31
CA MET A 366 15.16 5.00 11.34
C MET A 366 14.17 4.92 10.17
N GLU A 367 12.89 5.32 10.40
CA GLU A 367 11.75 5.02 9.52
C GLU A 367 10.86 6.21 9.14
N SER A 368 10.25 6.16 7.93
CA SER A 368 9.14 7.00 7.44
C SER A 368 8.26 6.21 6.45
N ASN A 369 6.91 6.37 6.48
CA ASN A 369 5.94 5.51 5.75
C ASN A 369 4.94 6.32 4.95
N GLU A 370 4.95 6.28 3.58
CA GLU A 370 3.92 6.96 2.78
C GLU A 370 3.66 6.30 1.40
N THR A 371 2.40 5.90 1.20
CA THR A 371 1.84 5.30 -0.01
C THR A 371 0.32 5.57 0.02
N THR A 372 -0.44 5.28 -1.02
CA THR A 372 -1.91 5.22 -0.96
C THR A 372 -2.45 3.99 -1.67
N HIS A 373 -3.65 3.57 -1.28
CA HIS A 373 -4.33 2.42 -1.86
C HIS A 373 -5.78 2.76 -2.19
N TYR A 374 -6.35 2.07 -3.20
CA TYR A 374 -7.79 2.06 -3.45
C TYR A 374 -8.27 0.72 -4.01
N SER A 375 -9.50 0.35 -3.61
CA SER A 375 -10.21 -0.86 -4.01
C SER A 375 -11.49 -0.51 -4.76
N ILE A 376 -11.77 -1.21 -5.86
CA ILE A 376 -12.95 -0.98 -6.72
C ILE A 376 -13.61 -2.31 -7.08
N ILE A 377 -14.95 -2.34 -7.03
CA ILE A 377 -15.79 -3.39 -7.65
C ILE A 377 -16.90 -2.70 -8.45
N ASP A 378 -17.13 -3.13 -9.69
CA ASP A 378 -18.24 -2.64 -10.52
C ASP A 378 -19.48 -3.56 -10.46
N SER A 379 -20.56 -3.14 -11.11
CA SER A 379 -21.84 -3.88 -11.14
C SER A 379 -21.80 -5.21 -11.90
N GLN A 380 -20.72 -5.50 -12.62
CA GLN A 380 -20.52 -6.75 -13.34
C GLN A 380 -19.63 -7.73 -12.55
N GLY A 381 -19.03 -7.28 -11.43
CA GLY A 381 -18.09 -8.07 -10.63
C GLY A 381 -16.64 -8.00 -11.14
N ASN A 382 -16.30 -7.04 -12.01
CA ASN A 382 -14.89 -6.73 -12.22
C ASN A 382 -14.34 -6.06 -10.97
N ALA A 383 -13.15 -6.48 -10.56
CA ALA A 383 -12.50 -5.99 -9.35
C ALA A 383 -11.08 -5.51 -9.65
N VAL A 384 -10.70 -4.41 -9.02
CA VAL A 384 -9.37 -3.80 -9.15
C VAL A 384 -8.86 -3.40 -7.78
N SER A 385 -7.66 -3.87 -7.44
CA SER A 385 -6.90 -3.52 -6.25
C SER A 385 -5.65 -2.77 -6.70
N VAL A 386 -5.47 -1.53 -6.27
CA VAL A 386 -4.36 -0.68 -6.72
C VAL A 386 -3.65 -0.04 -5.54
N THR A 387 -2.34 -0.18 -5.52
CA THR A 387 -1.48 0.57 -4.61
C THR A 387 -0.55 1.46 -5.43
N THR A 388 -0.64 2.77 -5.21
CA THR A 388 0.11 3.81 -5.93
C THR A 388 0.92 4.67 -4.97
N THR A 389 2.03 5.23 -5.44
CA THR A 389 3.02 5.87 -4.56
C THR A 389 3.83 6.95 -5.27
N ILE A 390 4.46 7.77 -4.46
CA ILE A 390 5.63 8.58 -4.76
C ILE A 390 6.74 8.32 -3.73
N ASN A 391 6.71 7.16 -3.07
CA ASN A 391 7.50 6.67 -1.96
C ASN A 391 7.25 7.45 -0.66
N GLY A 392 8.06 8.43 -0.29
CA GLY A 392 7.84 9.24 0.92
C GLY A 392 6.70 10.24 0.80
N GLY A 393 6.17 10.74 1.92
CA GLY A 393 5.13 11.78 1.90
C GLY A 393 5.53 13.01 1.08
N PHE A 394 4.79 13.32 0.02
CA PHE A 394 5.14 14.29 -1.02
C PHE A 394 6.44 13.95 -1.78
N GLY A 395 6.76 12.67 -1.90
CA GLY A 395 7.89 12.17 -2.67
C GLY A 395 9.23 12.78 -2.26
N SER A 396 10.01 13.22 -3.23
CA SER A 396 11.28 13.94 -3.07
C SER A 396 11.14 15.36 -2.51
N LYS A 397 9.91 15.84 -2.24
CA LYS A 397 9.53 17.22 -1.87
C LYS A 397 9.75 18.23 -3.01
N LEU A 398 10.27 17.79 -4.15
CA LEU A 398 10.46 18.59 -5.35
C LEU A 398 9.12 18.76 -6.08
N TYR A 399 8.70 20.00 -6.28
CA TYR A 399 7.44 20.38 -6.91
C TYR A 399 7.68 21.30 -8.10
N SER A 400 7.14 20.96 -9.26
CA SER A 400 7.15 21.88 -10.39
C SER A 400 5.89 22.76 -10.39
N GLU A 401 6.04 24.07 -10.20
CA GLU A 401 4.91 25.00 -10.28
C GLU A 401 4.27 25.03 -11.68
N GLU A 402 5.06 24.89 -12.72
CA GLU A 402 4.59 24.90 -14.10
C GLU A 402 3.76 23.67 -14.43
N LEU A 403 4.22 22.48 -13.99
CA LEU A 403 3.56 21.21 -14.24
C LEU A 403 2.47 20.88 -13.21
N GLY A 404 2.58 21.40 -11.99
CA GLY A 404 1.57 21.33 -10.94
C GLY A 404 1.60 20.06 -10.08
N PHE A 405 2.70 19.31 -10.03
CA PHE A 405 2.80 18.08 -9.24
C PHE A 405 4.17 17.86 -8.60
N PHE A 406 4.20 16.98 -7.58
CA PHE A 406 5.41 16.50 -6.94
C PHE A 406 6.02 15.33 -7.71
N PHE A 407 7.35 15.19 -7.60
CA PHE A 407 8.09 14.04 -8.08
C PHE A 407 8.38 13.06 -6.95
N ASN A 408 8.40 11.78 -7.30
CA ASN A 408 8.69 10.69 -6.39
C ASN A 408 10.13 10.75 -5.82
N ASN A 409 10.40 9.95 -4.77
CA ASN A 409 11.75 9.65 -4.30
C ASN A 409 11.97 8.14 -4.27
N GLU A 410 11.52 7.47 -5.30
CA GLU A 410 11.46 6.03 -5.38
C GLU A 410 12.84 5.38 -5.51
N MET A 411 13.86 6.13 -5.93
CA MET A 411 15.24 5.63 -5.98
C MET A 411 15.80 5.20 -4.62
N ASP A 412 15.20 5.65 -3.51
CA ASP A 412 15.56 5.25 -2.15
C ASP A 412 15.23 3.79 -1.85
N ASP A 413 14.28 3.20 -2.57
CA ASP A 413 13.89 1.79 -2.39
C ASP A 413 14.91 0.80 -2.96
N PHE A 414 15.91 1.26 -3.71
CA PHE A 414 17.06 0.44 -4.04
C PHE A 414 17.99 0.22 -2.84
N SER A 415 18.78 -0.85 -2.91
CA SER A 415 19.91 -1.07 -2.00
C SER A 415 21.08 -0.18 -2.42
N SER A 416 21.10 1.07 -1.96
CA SER A 416 22.18 2.03 -2.25
C SER A 416 23.55 1.52 -1.78
N LYS A 417 23.57 0.74 -0.69
CA LYS A 417 24.72 -0.02 -0.19
C LYS A 417 24.16 -1.32 0.40
N PRO A 418 24.46 -2.51 -0.18
CA PRO A 418 23.97 -3.78 0.33
C PRO A 418 24.22 -3.96 1.83
N GLY A 419 23.21 -4.42 2.56
CA GLY A 419 23.27 -4.54 4.02
C GLY A 419 22.98 -3.25 4.78
N THR A 420 22.68 -2.12 4.12
CA THR A 420 22.26 -0.87 4.74
C THR A 420 20.76 -0.63 4.51
N PRO A 421 20.01 -0.16 5.53
CA PRO A 421 18.57 0.07 5.39
C PRO A 421 18.26 1.29 4.53
N ASN A 422 17.13 1.24 3.80
CA ASN A 422 16.52 2.41 3.17
C ASN A 422 15.71 3.22 4.20
N MET A 423 14.96 4.23 3.74
CA MET A 423 14.12 5.07 4.62
C MET A 423 13.01 4.31 5.34
N PHE A 424 12.65 3.08 4.91
CA PHE A 424 11.67 2.20 5.57
C PHE A 424 12.31 1.21 6.54
N GLY A 425 13.64 1.27 6.73
CA GLY A 425 14.38 0.31 7.54
C GLY A 425 14.49 -1.07 6.89
N LEU A 426 14.11 -1.21 5.62
CA LEU A 426 14.24 -2.44 4.88
C LEU A 426 15.68 -2.62 4.40
N ILE A 427 16.25 -3.77 4.74
CA ILE A 427 17.57 -4.17 4.28
C ILE A 427 17.41 -4.84 2.92
N GLY A 428 18.25 -4.46 1.96
CA GLY A 428 18.35 -5.09 0.67
C GLY A 428 19.75 -5.64 0.42
N ALA A 429 19.80 -6.70 -0.38
CA ALA A 429 21.04 -7.31 -0.84
C ALA A 429 21.35 -6.89 -2.28
N LYS A 430 22.32 -7.56 -2.89
CA LYS A 430 22.73 -7.37 -4.29
C LYS A 430 21.57 -7.48 -5.29
N ALA A 431 20.57 -8.30 -4.97
CA ALA A 431 19.38 -8.47 -5.80
C ALA A 431 18.68 -7.14 -6.13
N ASN A 432 18.69 -6.19 -5.21
CA ASN A 432 18.06 -4.87 -5.35
C ASN A 432 19.06 -3.70 -5.52
N GLU A 433 20.29 -3.95 -6.00
CA GLU A 433 21.23 -2.87 -6.35
C GLU A 433 20.73 -2.02 -7.52
N ILE A 434 21.14 -0.74 -7.57
CA ILE A 434 20.78 0.19 -8.63
C ILE A 434 21.39 -0.25 -9.96
N ALA A 435 20.57 -0.25 -11.01
CA ALA A 435 21.03 -0.38 -12.40
C ALA A 435 20.13 0.48 -13.30
N PRO A 436 20.64 0.99 -14.45
CA PRO A 436 19.81 1.71 -15.42
C PRO A 436 18.57 0.92 -15.83
N GLU A 437 17.43 1.59 -15.95
CA GLU A 437 16.12 1.03 -16.33
C GLU A 437 15.53 -0.03 -15.37
N LYS A 438 16.22 -0.39 -14.30
CA LYS A 438 15.75 -1.33 -13.28
C LYS A 438 14.65 -0.70 -12.42
N ARG A 439 13.67 -1.52 -12.03
CA ARG A 439 12.67 -1.15 -11.02
C ARG A 439 13.17 -1.51 -9.63
N MET A 440 12.97 -0.62 -8.67
CA MET A 440 13.30 -0.86 -7.28
C MET A 440 12.27 -1.79 -6.62
N LEU A 441 12.75 -2.64 -5.69
CA LEU A 441 11.91 -3.52 -4.89
C LEU A 441 10.85 -2.73 -4.11
N SER A 442 9.63 -3.25 -4.05
CA SER A 442 8.50 -2.65 -3.35
C SER A 442 7.92 -3.59 -2.29
N SER A 443 7.16 -3.04 -1.34
CA SER A 443 6.30 -3.81 -0.43
C SER A 443 4.81 -3.64 -0.72
N MET A 444 4.43 -2.94 -1.78
CA MET A 444 3.02 -2.72 -2.15
C MET A 444 2.31 -4.02 -2.47
N THR A 445 1.22 -4.31 -1.77
CA THR A 445 0.51 -5.60 -1.78
C THR A 445 -0.96 -5.42 -2.17
N PRO A 446 -1.26 -4.87 -3.37
CA PRO A 446 -2.64 -4.91 -3.84
C PRO A 446 -3.05 -6.38 -4.00
N THR A 447 -4.19 -6.76 -3.42
CA THR A 447 -4.62 -8.15 -3.30
C THR A 447 -6.10 -8.30 -3.62
N ILE A 448 -6.45 -9.39 -4.30
CA ILE A 448 -7.81 -9.87 -4.52
C ILE A 448 -7.91 -11.28 -3.95
N VAL A 449 -9.00 -11.56 -3.25
CA VAL A 449 -9.28 -12.87 -2.66
C VAL A 449 -10.53 -13.45 -3.30
N GLU A 450 -10.46 -14.71 -3.71
CA GLU A 450 -11.59 -15.54 -4.12
C GLU A 450 -11.89 -16.57 -3.02
N LYS A 451 -13.18 -16.88 -2.87
CA LYS A 451 -13.72 -17.98 -2.06
C LYS A 451 -14.73 -18.76 -2.89
N ASP A 452 -14.61 -20.09 -2.95
CA ASP A 452 -15.45 -20.94 -3.80
C ASP A 452 -15.47 -20.51 -5.28
N GLY A 453 -14.32 -20.03 -5.81
CA GLY A 453 -14.18 -19.56 -7.18
C GLY A 453 -14.87 -18.22 -7.49
N LYS A 454 -15.39 -17.54 -6.47
CA LYS A 454 -16.06 -16.24 -6.58
C LYS A 454 -15.23 -15.14 -5.92
N LEU A 455 -15.39 -13.92 -6.43
CA LEU A 455 -14.82 -12.75 -5.78
C LEU A 455 -15.32 -12.66 -4.33
N TYR A 456 -14.41 -12.56 -3.38
CA TYR A 456 -14.70 -12.46 -1.96
C TYR A 456 -14.25 -11.13 -1.37
N MET A 457 -13.00 -10.71 -1.65
CA MET A 457 -12.45 -9.48 -1.08
C MET A 457 -11.52 -8.76 -2.05
N VAL A 458 -11.49 -7.43 -1.99
CA VAL A 458 -10.47 -6.57 -2.61
C VAL A 458 -9.83 -5.78 -1.49
N VAL A 459 -8.49 -5.85 -1.34
CA VAL A 459 -7.82 -5.27 -0.16
C VAL A 459 -6.42 -4.77 -0.49
N GLY A 460 -6.01 -3.73 0.22
CA GLY A 460 -4.64 -3.24 0.26
C GLY A 460 -4.54 -1.99 1.12
N THR A 461 -3.32 -1.47 1.26
CA THR A 461 -3.02 -0.38 2.18
C THR A 461 -1.74 0.35 1.78
N PRO A 462 -1.56 1.61 2.14
CA PRO A 462 -0.24 2.24 2.28
C PRO A 462 0.46 1.78 3.57
N GLY A 463 1.78 2.05 3.68
CA GLY A 463 2.48 1.82 4.95
C GLY A 463 3.94 1.37 4.82
N GLY A 464 4.58 1.49 3.65
CA GLY A 464 5.96 1.02 3.45
C GLY A 464 6.10 -0.47 3.80
N SER A 465 7.01 -0.81 4.70
CA SER A 465 7.19 -2.21 5.15
C SER A 465 5.94 -2.82 5.78
N THR A 466 5.09 -2.02 6.45
CA THR A 466 3.90 -2.52 7.16
C THR A 466 2.72 -2.87 6.23
N ILE A 467 2.84 -2.66 4.92
CA ILE A 467 1.79 -2.95 3.94
C ILE A 467 1.43 -4.44 3.97
N ILE A 468 2.43 -5.32 3.88
CA ILE A 468 2.24 -6.77 3.79
C ILE A 468 1.49 -7.29 5.02
N THR A 469 1.95 -6.90 6.21
CA THR A 469 1.41 -7.34 7.50
C THR A 469 0.02 -6.77 7.78
N SER A 470 -0.28 -5.56 7.27
CA SER A 470 -1.62 -4.98 7.40
C SER A 470 -2.64 -5.65 6.47
N VAL A 471 -2.24 -6.02 5.24
CA VAL A 471 -3.09 -6.81 4.32
C VAL A 471 -3.34 -8.20 4.92
N LEU A 472 -2.28 -8.87 5.39
CA LEU A 472 -2.37 -10.15 6.10
C LEU A 472 -3.40 -10.11 7.22
N GLN A 473 -3.21 -9.22 8.20
CA GLN A 473 -4.09 -9.15 9.37
C GLN A 473 -5.53 -8.79 9.00
N THR A 474 -5.75 -7.99 7.95
CA THR A 474 -7.10 -7.68 7.48
C THR A 474 -7.79 -8.92 6.88
N ILE A 475 -7.07 -9.74 6.10
CA ILE A 475 -7.60 -11.00 5.55
C ILE A 475 -7.94 -11.97 6.69
N LEU A 476 -7.01 -12.16 7.63
CA LEU A 476 -7.20 -13.03 8.79
C LEU A 476 -8.36 -12.56 9.68
N ASN A 477 -8.51 -11.25 9.91
CA ASN A 477 -9.61 -10.71 10.71
C ASN A 477 -10.98 -11.07 10.14
N VAL A 478 -11.12 -11.06 8.81
CA VAL A 478 -12.36 -11.45 8.16
C VAL A 478 -12.53 -12.98 8.11
N HIS A 479 -11.46 -13.71 7.78
CA HIS A 479 -11.54 -15.15 7.52
C HIS A 479 -11.53 -15.99 8.81
N GLU A 480 -10.57 -15.75 9.70
CA GLU A 480 -10.38 -16.53 10.92
C GLU A 480 -11.27 -16.04 12.08
N PHE A 481 -11.57 -14.75 12.11
CA PHE A 481 -12.26 -14.14 13.25
C PHE A 481 -13.67 -13.62 12.91
N ASP A 482 -14.23 -13.99 11.76
CA ASP A 482 -15.63 -13.69 11.33
C ASP A 482 -16.00 -12.19 11.41
N MET A 483 -15.02 -11.28 11.22
CA MET A 483 -15.29 -9.84 11.27
C MET A 483 -15.89 -9.32 9.98
N GLY A 484 -16.79 -8.32 10.07
CA GLY A 484 -17.19 -7.50 8.92
C GLY A 484 -16.03 -6.65 8.42
N MET A 485 -16.13 -6.10 7.19
CA MET A 485 -15.02 -5.42 6.56
C MET A 485 -14.54 -4.18 7.34
N GLN A 486 -15.49 -3.34 7.79
CA GLN A 486 -15.14 -2.14 8.56
C GLN A 486 -14.56 -2.50 9.92
N GLU A 487 -15.08 -3.53 10.57
CA GLU A 487 -14.56 -4.03 11.84
C GLU A 487 -13.12 -4.53 11.68
N ALA A 488 -12.86 -5.37 10.66
CA ALA A 488 -11.53 -5.90 10.35
C ALA A 488 -10.50 -4.80 10.09
N VAL A 489 -10.89 -3.76 9.35
CA VAL A 489 -10.04 -2.59 9.04
C VAL A 489 -9.76 -1.74 10.28
N ASP A 490 -10.70 -1.66 11.22
CA ASP A 490 -10.58 -0.84 12.43
C ASP A 490 -9.76 -1.50 13.55
N GLN A 491 -9.44 -2.82 13.44
CA GLN A 491 -8.66 -3.54 14.46
C GLN A 491 -7.25 -2.96 14.64
N PRO A 492 -6.69 -3.05 15.85
CA PRO A 492 -5.29 -2.69 16.09
C PRO A 492 -4.36 -3.65 15.36
N ARG A 493 -3.24 -3.11 14.88
CA ARG A 493 -2.26 -3.84 14.09
C ARG A 493 -0.91 -3.87 14.77
N PHE A 494 -0.17 -4.94 14.47
CA PHE A 494 1.23 -5.10 14.83
C PHE A 494 2.05 -5.45 13.58
N HIS A 495 3.40 -5.41 13.71
CA HIS A 495 4.30 -5.65 12.59
C HIS A 495 5.66 -6.09 13.08
N HIS A 496 6.26 -7.05 12.37
CA HIS A 496 7.66 -7.43 12.48
C HIS A 496 8.27 -7.54 11.09
N GLN A 497 9.50 -7.06 10.92
CA GLN A 497 10.16 -7.03 9.60
C GLN A 497 11.57 -7.65 9.60
N TRP A 498 11.79 -8.66 10.43
CA TRP A 498 13.06 -9.33 10.66
C TRP A 498 14.07 -8.42 11.40
N LEU A 499 14.53 -7.34 10.78
CA LEU A 499 15.38 -6.33 11.40
C LEU A 499 14.74 -4.92 11.25
N PRO A 500 14.78 -4.11 12.33
CA PRO A 500 15.26 -4.48 13.67
C PRO A 500 14.41 -5.59 14.28
N ASP A 501 15.00 -6.38 15.22
CA ASP A 501 14.31 -7.47 15.93
C ASP A 501 13.34 -6.91 16.98
N VAL A 502 12.26 -6.31 16.51
CA VAL A 502 11.29 -5.58 17.33
C VAL A 502 9.88 -5.78 16.78
N VAL A 503 8.94 -6.09 17.67
CA VAL A 503 7.50 -6.10 17.36
C VAL A 503 6.96 -4.69 17.51
N MET A 504 6.58 -4.07 16.41
CA MET A 504 5.90 -2.78 16.42
C MET A 504 4.41 -2.99 16.66
N ILE A 505 3.81 -2.25 17.59
CA ILE A 505 2.38 -2.29 17.90
C ILE A 505 1.77 -0.89 17.88
N GLU A 506 0.49 -0.77 17.55
CA GLU A 506 -0.22 0.51 17.62
C GLU A 506 -0.41 0.96 19.08
N PRO A 507 -0.12 2.25 19.40
CA PRO A 507 -0.12 2.74 20.79
C PRO A 507 -1.48 2.63 21.47
N ASN A 508 -1.49 2.10 22.69
CA ASN A 508 -2.66 2.00 23.59
C ASN A 508 -3.85 1.21 22.99
N GLN A 509 -3.58 0.30 22.05
CA GLN A 509 -4.63 -0.49 21.38
C GLN A 509 -4.59 -1.98 21.79
N PHE A 510 -3.50 -2.47 22.35
CA PHE A 510 -3.33 -3.87 22.74
C PHE A 510 -3.54 -4.08 24.23
N ASP A 511 -4.07 -5.26 24.60
CA ASP A 511 -4.25 -5.66 25.97
C ASP A 511 -2.90 -5.64 26.72
N SER A 512 -2.92 -5.10 27.94
CA SER A 512 -1.73 -5.00 28.79
C SER A 512 -1.21 -6.37 29.23
N ILE A 513 -2.09 -7.38 29.34
CA ILE A 513 -1.72 -8.76 29.68
C ILE A 513 -0.94 -9.37 28.51
N VAL A 514 -1.46 -9.26 27.27
CA VAL A 514 -0.78 -9.76 26.06
C VAL A 514 0.59 -9.10 25.89
N LYS A 515 0.68 -7.77 26.07
CA LYS A 515 1.96 -7.06 26.03
C LYS A 515 2.95 -7.59 27.09
N LYS A 516 2.47 -7.79 28.30
CA LYS A 516 3.31 -8.32 29.39
C LYS A 516 3.79 -9.74 29.09
N GLU A 517 2.90 -10.61 28.63
CA GLU A 517 3.25 -11.99 28.28
C GLU A 517 4.30 -12.05 27.16
N LEU A 518 4.17 -11.26 26.11
CA LEU A 518 5.17 -11.17 25.05
C LEU A 518 6.54 -10.68 25.57
N LEU A 519 6.55 -9.68 26.45
CA LEU A 519 7.79 -9.21 27.08
C LEU A 519 8.42 -10.26 27.99
N ASP A 520 7.61 -10.97 28.78
CA ASP A 520 8.08 -12.04 29.69
C ASP A 520 8.67 -13.23 28.90
N LEU A 521 8.16 -13.49 27.68
CA LEU A 521 8.70 -14.48 26.75
C LEU A 521 10.02 -14.04 26.09
N GLY A 522 10.35 -12.75 26.11
CA GLY A 522 11.59 -12.21 25.56
C GLY A 522 11.44 -11.42 24.24
N TYR A 523 10.22 -11.14 23.76
CA TYR A 523 10.02 -10.24 22.64
C TYR A 523 10.35 -8.80 23.02
N THR A 524 10.93 -8.05 22.09
CA THR A 524 11.08 -6.60 22.23
C THR A 524 9.88 -5.91 21.58
N ILE A 525 9.18 -5.05 22.31
CA ILE A 525 8.01 -4.32 21.83
C ILE A 525 8.33 -2.83 21.64
N ASP A 526 7.98 -2.29 20.48
CA ASP A 526 8.00 -0.85 20.20
C ASP A 526 6.56 -0.32 20.06
N GLU A 527 6.11 0.41 21.07
CA GLU A 527 4.80 1.07 21.13
C GLU A 527 4.97 2.59 20.95
N ARG A 528 5.48 3.04 19.81
CA ARG A 528 5.77 4.46 19.57
C ARG A 528 4.53 5.29 19.29
N ASN A 529 4.52 6.50 19.87
CA ASN A 529 3.35 7.39 19.94
C ASN A 529 2.81 7.95 18.63
N SER A 530 3.41 7.70 17.48
CA SER A 530 3.01 8.38 16.23
C SER A 530 2.82 7.44 15.06
N ARG A 531 2.98 6.14 15.24
CA ARG A 531 3.03 5.23 14.11
C ARG A 531 1.64 4.69 13.76
N VAL A 532 1.24 4.93 12.52
CA VAL A 532 0.10 4.32 11.88
C VAL A 532 0.59 3.09 11.11
N ILE A 533 0.15 1.89 11.50
CA ILE A 533 0.44 0.64 10.80
C ILE A 533 -0.63 0.44 9.72
N GLY A 534 -0.33 0.91 8.50
CA GLY A 534 -1.24 0.88 7.37
C GLY A 534 -2.45 1.83 7.48
N LYS A 535 -3.15 1.99 6.37
CA LYS A 535 -4.47 2.65 6.21
C LYS A 535 -5.25 1.87 5.17
N VAL A 536 -5.92 0.81 5.61
CA VAL A 536 -6.53 -0.18 4.73
C VAL A 536 -7.75 0.38 4.03
N ASN A 537 -7.83 0.17 2.72
CA ASN A 537 -9.01 0.40 1.92
C ASN A 537 -9.43 -0.94 1.30
N ALA A 538 -10.58 -1.46 1.69
CA ALA A 538 -11.00 -2.79 1.30
C ALA A 538 -12.49 -2.87 0.99
N ILE A 539 -12.89 -3.88 0.24
CA ILE A 539 -14.28 -4.22 -0.07
C ILE A 539 -14.47 -5.71 0.15
N LEU A 540 -15.48 -6.09 0.93
CA LEU A 540 -15.92 -7.46 1.14
C LEU A 540 -17.22 -7.71 0.38
N VAL A 541 -17.30 -8.83 -0.33
CA VAL A 541 -18.54 -9.30 -0.96
C VAL A 541 -19.32 -10.09 0.08
N GLN A 542 -20.50 -9.60 0.45
CA GLN A 542 -21.37 -10.23 1.43
C GLN A 542 -22.07 -11.45 0.84
N LYS A 543 -22.61 -12.33 1.71
CA LYS A 543 -23.32 -13.55 1.31
C LYS A 543 -24.54 -13.27 0.43
N ASP A 544 -25.16 -12.11 0.56
CA ASP A 544 -26.30 -11.66 -0.25
C ASP A 544 -25.89 -10.99 -1.58
N GLY A 545 -24.59 -10.92 -1.84
CA GLY A 545 -24.01 -10.30 -3.04
C GLY A 545 -23.83 -8.79 -2.95
N THR A 546 -24.14 -8.16 -1.82
CA THR A 546 -23.84 -6.74 -1.60
C THR A 546 -22.36 -6.54 -1.27
N TYR A 547 -21.88 -5.30 -1.38
CA TYR A 547 -20.49 -4.91 -1.11
C TYR A 547 -20.44 -4.13 0.20
N GLU A 548 -19.59 -4.55 1.14
CA GLU A 548 -19.28 -3.79 2.34
C GLU A 548 -17.90 -3.14 2.20
N GLY A 549 -17.83 -1.81 2.31
CA GLY A 549 -16.59 -1.04 2.25
C GLY A 549 -15.96 -0.86 3.62
N GLY A 550 -14.69 -1.19 3.75
CA GLY A 550 -13.83 -0.88 4.89
C GLY A 550 -12.91 0.30 4.56
N ALA A 551 -13.18 1.46 5.15
CA ALA A 551 -12.38 2.67 5.00
C ALA A 551 -11.70 3.04 6.32
N ASP A 552 -10.37 3.13 6.32
CA ASP A 552 -9.59 3.23 7.54
C ASP A 552 -9.76 4.58 8.27
N LYS A 553 -10.17 4.51 9.53
CA LYS A 553 -10.32 5.69 10.41
C LYS A 553 -9.00 6.42 10.70
N ARG A 554 -7.85 5.78 10.46
CA ARG A 554 -6.52 6.38 10.63
C ARG A 554 -6.24 7.42 9.56
N GLY A 555 -6.82 7.27 8.34
CA GLY A 555 -6.76 8.21 7.21
C GLY A 555 -7.99 9.13 7.10
N ASP A 556 -8.11 9.86 6.00
CA ASP A 556 -9.33 10.52 5.52
C ASP A 556 -10.11 9.59 4.55
N ASP A 557 -9.86 8.29 4.69
CA ASP A 557 -10.29 7.25 3.79
C ASP A 557 -11.83 7.14 3.75
N THR A 558 -12.38 6.83 2.58
CA THR A 558 -13.83 6.88 2.38
C THR A 558 -14.30 5.83 1.40
N ALA A 559 -15.31 5.08 1.78
CA ALA A 559 -16.08 4.22 0.89
C ALA A 559 -17.22 5.04 0.25
N VAL A 560 -17.41 4.89 -1.04
CA VAL A 560 -18.56 5.40 -1.79
C VAL A 560 -19.10 4.28 -2.67
N GLY A 561 -20.41 4.08 -2.67
CA GLY A 561 -21.07 3.03 -3.45
C GLY A 561 -22.48 3.42 -3.89
N TYR A 562 -23.13 2.55 -4.69
CA TYR A 562 -24.49 2.76 -5.19
C TYR A 562 -25.22 1.45 -5.44
#